data_60241adb24c02e116080edf185549df2
#
_entry.id   60241adb24c02e116080edf185549df2
#
_cell.length_a   1.000
_cell.length_b   1.000
_cell.length_c   1.000
_cell.angle_alpha   90.00
_cell.angle_beta   90.00
_cell.angle_gamma   90.00
#
_symmetry.space_group_name_H-M   'P 1'
#
loop_
_entity.id
_entity.type
_entity.pdbx_description
1 polymer ?
#
loop_
_entity_poly.entity_id
_entity_poly.type
_entity_poly.pdbx_seq_one_letter_code
_entity_poly.pdbx_strand_id
1 'polypeptide(L)'
;MKRILTGAAVLGFAVLASSKGAAQDVPRSPIQFGVMGGATFPTGDFKNFFKTGWNAGALLNFGFVNSPVALRVDGSWNQLNRKDTNTSKLRLLDATADAVFNFSTTSPAQFYLIGGAGVYNFKFTGDYNNFDFSTGSQTKFGLNGGAGLKFKLGALAPFVEARYHYVFSGSGFHNVNGIDEKFQMIPISVGLTF
;
A
#
# COMPACT_ATOMS: atom_id res chain seq x y z
N MET A 1 25.27 10.00 -27.64
CA MET A 1 24.05 10.72 -27.26
C MET A 1 22.87 9.82 -27.58
N LYS A 2 22.33 9.08 -26.60
CA LYS A 2 21.07 8.32 -26.74
C LYS A 2 20.18 8.71 -25.57
N ARG A 3 19.14 9.48 -25.89
CA ARG A 3 18.07 9.87 -24.95
C ARG A 3 17.18 8.64 -24.73
N ILE A 4 17.17 8.11 -23.52
CA ILE A 4 16.20 7.10 -23.09
C ILE A 4 14.97 7.86 -22.62
N LEU A 5 13.89 7.80 -23.41
CA LEU A 5 12.57 8.25 -23.02
C LEU A 5 12.08 7.35 -21.87
N THR A 6 11.97 7.91 -20.70
CA THR A 6 11.26 7.30 -19.58
C THR A 6 9.77 7.49 -19.82
N GLY A 7 9.12 6.47 -20.34
CA GLY A 7 7.67 6.45 -20.51
C GLY A 7 7.00 6.39 -19.13
N ALA A 8 6.46 7.51 -18.67
CA ALA A 8 5.49 7.54 -17.60
C ALA A 8 4.18 6.98 -18.16
N ALA A 9 3.86 5.75 -17.81
CA ALA A 9 2.53 5.19 -18.05
C ALA A 9 1.53 5.88 -17.11
N VAL A 10 0.98 7.01 -17.59
CA VAL A 10 -0.23 7.59 -17.03
C VAL A 10 -1.37 6.68 -17.48
N LEU A 11 -1.80 5.77 -16.60
CA LEU A 11 -3.05 5.07 -16.76
C LEU A 11 -4.17 6.11 -16.64
N GLY A 12 -4.64 6.59 -17.79
CA GLY A 12 -5.82 7.42 -17.89
C GLY A 12 -7.04 6.65 -17.42
N PHE A 13 -7.55 7.02 -16.25
CA PHE A 13 -8.87 6.62 -15.78
C PHE A 13 -9.90 7.31 -16.69
N ALA A 14 -10.33 6.64 -17.75
CA ALA A 14 -11.48 7.05 -18.52
C ALA A 14 -12.72 6.91 -17.62
N VAL A 15 -13.16 8.03 -17.05
CA VAL A 15 -14.46 8.14 -16.40
C VAL A 15 -15.51 8.00 -17.51
N LEU A 16 -16.03 6.79 -17.67
CA LEU A 16 -17.24 6.56 -18.43
C LEU A 16 -18.43 7.10 -17.62
N ALA A 17 -18.66 8.41 -17.74
CA ALA A 17 -19.90 9.02 -17.34
C ALA A 17 -20.95 8.67 -18.42
N SER A 18 -21.70 7.62 -18.21
CA SER A 18 -22.91 7.39 -19.00
C SER A 18 -23.92 6.55 -18.24
N SER A 19 -25.13 7.12 -18.26
CA SER A 19 -26.43 6.57 -17.92
C SER A 19 -26.78 6.46 -16.43
N LYS A 20 -27.83 7.24 -16.09
CA LYS A 20 -28.69 7.05 -14.92
C LYS A 20 -29.37 5.68 -15.01
N GLY A 21 -28.64 4.64 -14.67
CA GLY A 21 -29.22 3.34 -14.32
C GLY A 21 -29.73 3.47 -12.90
N ALA A 22 -31.01 3.17 -12.68
CA ALA A 22 -31.58 3.04 -11.36
C ALA A 22 -30.67 2.18 -10.51
N ALA A 23 -30.13 2.76 -9.45
CA ALA A 23 -29.34 2.02 -8.47
C ALA A 23 -30.30 1.07 -7.75
N GLN A 24 -30.37 -0.15 -8.24
CA GLN A 24 -30.92 -1.24 -7.44
C GLN A 24 -30.00 -1.37 -6.24
N ASP A 25 -30.56 -1.30 -5.04
CA ASP A 25 -29.89 -1.67 -3.80
C ASP A 25 -29.51 -3.14 -3.88
N VAL A 26 -28.35 -3.44 -4.45
CA VAL A 26 -27.78 -4.77 -4.37
C VAL A 26 -27.34 -4.97 -2.93
N PRO A 27 -27.88 -5.98 -2.21
CA PRO A 27 -27.45 -6.28 -0.85
C PRO A 27 -25.93 -6.48 -0.89
N ARG A 28 -25.18 -5.66 -0.14
CA ARG A 28 -23.74 -5.79 -0.12
C ARG A 28 -23.35 -7.07 0.56
N SER A 29 -22.50 -7.83 -0.11
CA SER A 29 -21.79 -8.90 0.57
C SER A 29 -21.07 -8.31 1.77
N PRO A 30 -21.21 -8.91 2.97
CA PRO A 30 -20.44 -8.49 4.15
C PRO A 30 -18.94 -8.66 3.93
N ILE A 31 -18.54 -9.44 2.94
CA ILE A 31 -17.15 -9.69 2.56
C ILE A 31 -16.93 -9.13 1.17
N GLN A 32 -15.92 -8.27 1.01
CA GLN A 32 -15.49 -7.70 -0.25
C GLN A 32 -14.03 -8.03 -0.49
N PHE A 33 -13.73 -8.50 -1.68
CA PHE A 33 -12.36 -8.65 -2.16
C PHE A 33 -11.90 -7.36 -2.85
N GLY A 34 -10.59 -7.16 -2.91
CA GLY A 34 -10.06 -6.04 -3.68
C GLY A 34 -8.62 -6.25 -4.07
N VAL A 35 -8.21 -5.48 -5.08
CA VAL A 35 -6.83 -5.39 -5.54
C VAL A 35 -6.40 -3.93 -5.57
N MET A 36 -5.14 -3.69 -5.35
CA MET A 36 -4.59 -2.33 -5.32
C MET A 36 -3.18 -2.28 -5.88
N GLY A 37 -2.77 -1.08 -6.31
CA GLY A 37 -1.41 -0.81 -6.73
C GLY A 37 -1.13 0.68 -6.75
N GLY A 38 0.14 1.05 -6.69
CA GLY A 38 0.50 2.46 -6.64
C GLY A 38 1.98 2.72 -6.42
N ALA A 39 2.27 3.86 -5.81
CA ALA A 39 3.62 4.29 -5.50
C ALA A 39 3.87 4.27 -3.99
N THR A 40 5.10 3.87 -3.59
CA THR A 40 5.53 3.86 -2.20
C THR A 40 6.63 4.91 -2.00
N PHE A 41 6.38 5.87 -1.13
CA PHE A 41 7.27 6.96 -0.81
C PHE A 41 7.99 6.67 0.52
N PRO A 42 9.32 6.50 0.52
CA PRO A 42 10.08 6.41 1.76
C PRO A 42 10.05 7.76 2.49
N THR A 43 9.92 7.71 3.83
CA THR A 43 9.89 8.89 4.71
C THR A 43 10.89 8.76 5.87
N GLY A 44 11.01 9.80 6.71
CA GLY A 44 11.99 9.81 7.79
C GLY A 44 13.42 9.70 7.25
N ASP A 45 14.28 8.98 7.96
CA ASP A 45 15.67 8.75 7.55
C ASP A 45 15.77 7.80 6.35
N PHE A 46 14.76 6.97 6.15
CA PHE A 46 14.66 6.01 5.07
C PHE A 46 14.65 6.67 3.68
N LYS A 47 14.08 7.87 3.56
CA LYS A 47 14.10 8.66 2.31
C LYS A 47 15.50 9.00 1.81
N ASN A 48 16.51 9.01 2.70
CA ASN A 48 17.89 9.36 2.32
C ASN A 48 18.55 8.23 1.52
N PHE A 49 18.12 6.98 1.75
CA PHE A 49 18.72 5.77 1.17
C PHE A 49 17.94 5.21 -0.01
N PHE A 50 16.61 5.44 -0.08
CA PHE A 50 15.74 4.83 -1.08
C PHE A 50 15.00 5.85 -1.93
N LYS A 51 14.79 5.48 -3.19
CA LYS A 51 13.93 6.22 -4.16
C LYS A 51 12.50 5.79 -3.96
N THR A 52 11.55 6.59 -4.46
CA THR A 52 10.16 6.19 -4.60
C THR A 52 10.08 4.87 -5.37
N GLY A 53 9.27 3.95 -4.84
CA GLY A 53 9.04 2.64 -5.40
C GLY A 53 7.61 2.47 -5.88
N TRP A 54 7.24 1.22 -6.13
CA TRP A 54 5.88 0.82 -6.47
C TRP A 54 5.35 -0.20 -5.47
N ASN A 55 4.03 -0.32 -5.38
CA ASN A 55 3.35 -1.34 -4.61
C ASN A 55 2.25 -2.02 -5.42
N ALA A 56 1.94 -3.25 -5.04
CA ALA A 56 0.77 -3.98 -5.49
C ALA A 56 0.29 -4.89 -4.37
N GLY A 57 -1.03 -5.09 -4.24
CA GLY A 57 -1.57 -5.88 -3.17
C GLY A 57 -3.00 -6.32 -3.39
N ALA A 58 -3.49 -7.11 -2.43
CA ALA A 58 -4.86 -7.57 -2.37
C ALA A 58 -5.41 -7.35 -0.96
N LEU A 59 -6.72 -7.24 -0.85
CA LEU A 59 -7.39 -6.97 0.41
C LEU A 59 -8.71 -7.76 0.54
N LEU A 60 -9.08 -7.97 1.80
CA LEU A 60 -10.37 -8.49 2.23
C LEU A 60 -10.98 -7.52 3.22
N ASN A 61 -12.18 -7.00 2.91
CA ASN A 61 -12.98 -6.19 3.83
C ASN A 61 -14.11 -7.04 4.40
N PHE A 62 -14.29 -6.93 5.71
CA PHE A 62 -15.38 -7.53 6.47
C PHE A 62 -16.25 -6.39 7.02
N GLY A 63 -17.35 -6.10 6.34
CA GLY A 63 -18.31 -5.09 6.75
C GLY A 63 -19.30 -5.64 7.75
N PHE A 64 -19.74 -4.82 8.72
CA PHE A 64 -20.80 -5.16 9.64
C PHE A 64 -22.08 -4.42 9.25
N VAL A 65 -23.20 -5.09 9.38
CA VAL A 65 -24.53 -4.52 9.07
C VAL A 65 -24.78 -3.32 9.99
N ASN A 66 -25.21 -2.20 9.40
CA ASN A 66 -25.51 -0.95 10.11
C ASN A 66 -24.34 -0.37 10.94
N SER A 67 -23.11 -0.73 10.62
CA SER A 67 -21.92 -0.22 11.28
C SER A 67 -21.09 0.67 10.34
N PRO A 68 -20.58 1.81 10.81
CA PRO A 68 -19.59 2.59 10.07
C PRO A 68 -18.19 1.94 10.10
N VAL A 69 -17.99 0.94 10.95
CA VAL A 69 -16.73 0.24 11.11
C VAL A 69 -16.73 -1.05 10.28
N ALA A 70 -15.59 -1.33 9.66
CA ALA A 70 -15.29 -2.59 8.99
C ALA A 70 -13.91 -3.08 9.44
N LEU A 71 -13.65 -4.37 9.33
CA LEU A 71 -12.32 -4.94 9.45
C LEU A 71 -11.76 -5.18 8.05
N ARG A 72 -10.45 -4.95 7.89
CA ARG A 72 -9.73 -5.21 6.65
C ARG A 72 -8.48 -6.03 6.93
N VAL A 73 -8.20 -6.98 6.06
CA VAL A 73 -6.92 -7.67 6.01
C VAL A 73 -6.30 -7.39 4.66
N ASP A 74 -5.07 -6.90 4.66
CA ASP A 74 -4.33 -6.57 3.44
C ASP A 74 -3.06 -7.39 3.35
N GLY A 75 -2.67 -7.73 2.13
CA GLY A 75 -1.33 -8.20 1.81
C GLY A 75 -0.77 -7.36 0.68
N SER A 76 0.43 -6.79 0.86
CA SER A 76 1.05 -5.98 -0.17
C SER A 76 2.52 -6.28 -0.39
N TRP A 77 2.94 -6.08 -1.62
CA TRP A 77 4.32 -6.12 -2.07
C TRP A 77 4.77 -4.72 -2.42
N ASN A 78 5.86 -4.27 -1.81
CA ASN A 78 6.49 -3.00 -2.09
C ASN A 78 7.92 -3.23 -2.60
N GLN A 79 8.32 -2.51 -3.62
CA GLN A 79 9.69 -2.55 -4.15
C GLN A 79 10.24 -1.14 -4.28
N LEU A 80 11.37 -0.90 -3.60
CA LEU A 80 12.08 0.37 -3.62
C LEU A 80 13.50 0.15 -4.12
N ASN A 81 14.02 1.09 -4.91
CA ASN A 81 15.39 1.09 -5.40
C ASN A 81 16.27 1.94 -4.50
N ARG A 82 17.50 1.50 -4.25
CA ARG A 82 18.48 2.25 -3.49
C ARG A 82 18.98 3.46 -4.29
N LYS A 83 19.36 4.55 -3.62
CA LYS A 83 19.86 5.77 -4.29
C LYS A 83 21.31 5.64 -4.75
N ASP A 84 22.12 4.94 -3.96
CA ASP A 84 23.58 4.87 -4.15
C ASP A 84 24.00 3.90 -5.25
N THR A 85 23.17 2.91 -5.54
CA THR A 85 23.44 1.90 -6.56
C THR A 85 22.17 1.60 -7.35
N ASN A 86 22.26 1.60 -8.68
CA ASN A 86 21.12 1.25 -9.52
C ASN A 86 20.79 -0.26 -9.48
N THR A 87 21.61 -1.07 -8.82
CA THR A 87 21.54 -2.53 -8.76
C THR A 87 20.92 -3.08 -7.48
N SER A 88 20.85 -2.28 -6.40
CA SER A 88 20.32 -2.75 -5.13
C SER A 88 18.83 -2.38 -4.95
N LYS A 89 18.03 -3.38 -4.59
CA LYS A 89 16.57 -3.27 -4.40
C LYS A 89 16.18 -3.74 -3.01
N LEU A 90 15.24 -3.03 -2.40
CA LEU A 90 14.55 -3.49 -1.21
C LEU A 90 13.18 -4.02 -1.63
N ARG A 91 12.88 -5.23 -1.23
CA ARG A 91 11.56 -5.85 -1.31
C ARG A 91 10.97 -5.90 0.09
N LEU A 92 9.75 -5.44 0.20
CA LEU A 92 8.98 -5.48 1.44
C LEU A 92 7.66 -6.16 1.14
N LEU A 93 7.42 -7.28 1.78
CA LEU A 93 6.12 -7.96 1.81
C LEU A 93 5.49 -7.67 3.16
N ASP A 94 4.29 -7.15 3.16
CA ASP A 94 3.55 -6.89 4.39
C ASP A 94 2.19 -7.59 4.39
N ALA A 95 1.73 -7.87 5.61
CA ALA A 95 0.37 -8.31 5.90
C ALA A 95 -0.13 -7.53 7.10
N THR A 96 -1.27 -6.85 6.96
CA THR A 96 -1.86 -5.99 7.98
C THR A 96 -3.29 -6.37 8.30
N ALA A 97 -3.71 -6.12 9.53
CA ALA A 97 -5.09 -6.20 9.98
C ALA A 97 -5.50 -4.84 10.53
N ASP A 98 -6.56 -4.28 9.98
CA ASP A 98 -6.92 -2.88 10.11
C ASP A 98 -8.40 -2.71 10.45
N ALA A 99 -8.71 -1.68 11.24
CA ALA A 99 -10.04 -1.14 11.40
C ALA A 99 -10.25 -0.02 10.37
N VAL A 100 -11.37 -0.05 9.66
CA VAL A 100 -11.78 0.96 8.68
C VAL A 100 -13.03 1.66 9.20
N PHE A 101 -12.96 2.98 9.38
CA PHE A 101 -14.08 3.80 9.77
C PHE A 101 -14.59 4.61 8.58
N ASN A 102 -15.81 4.36 8.13
CA ASN A 102 -16.45 5.03 7.01
C ASN A 102 -17.33 6.19 7.54
N PHE A 103 -17.08 7.42 7.10
CA PHE A 103 -17.83 8.60 7.54
C PHE A 103 -19.26 8.63 6.99
N SER A 104 -19.50 7.98 5.86
CA SER A 104 -20.83 7.84 5.28
C SER A 104 -20.96 6.47 4.64
N THR A 105 -22.05 5.79 4.92
CA THR A 105 -22.36 4.50 4.29
C THR A 105 -23.36 4.61 3.13
N THR A 106 -24.00 5.77 2.96
CA THR A 106 -25.06 6.00 1.97
C THR A 106 -24.60 6.84 0.78
N SER A 107 -23.57 7.68 0.95
CA SER A 107 -23.05 8.53 -0.13
C SER A 107 -22.35 7.69 -1.22
N PRO A 108 -22.48 8.09 -2.52
CA PRO A 108 -21.71 7.48 -3.62
C PRO A 108 -20.21 7.62 -3.42
N ALA A 109 -19.73 8.75 -2.89
CA ALA A 109 -18.35 8.99 -2.50
C ALA A 109 -18.22 8.87 -0.99
N GLN A 110 -17.35 7.98 -0.53
CA GLN A 110 -17.16 7.69 0.89
C GLN A 110 -15.73 7.98 1.29
N PHE A 111 -15.56 8.91 2.20
CA PHE A 111 -14.30 9.10 2.90
C PHE A 111 -14.20 8.09 4.03
N TYR A 112 -13.01 7.54 4.26
CA TYR A 112 -12.74 6.64 5.38
C TYR A 112 -11.38 6.88 5.99
N LEU A 113 -11.26 6.53 7.26
CA LEU A 113 -10.00 6.38 7.97
C LEU A 113 -9.69 4.89 8.14
N ILE A 114 -8.42 4.56 8.15
CA ILE A 114 -7.94 3.20 8.34
C ILE A 114 -6.77 3.22 9.30
N GLY A 115 -6.69 2.21 10.16
CA GLY A 115 -5.55 2.06 11.06
C GLY A 115 -5.50 0.67 11.66
N GLY A 116 -4.29 0.18 11.87
CA GLY A 116 -4.07 -1.15 12.37
C GLY A 116 -2.62 -1.49 12.57
N ALA A 117 -2.35 -2.80 12.54
CA ALA A 117 -1.06 -3.37 12.82
C ALA A 117 -0.74 -4.51 11.85
N GLY A 118 0.54 -4.81 11.67
CA GLY A 118 0.93 -5.87 10.76
C GLY A 118 2.35 -6.34 10.92
N VAL A 119 2.66 -7.32 10.11
CA VAL A 119 4.00 -7.91 9.99
C VAL A 119 4.60 -7.51 8.64
N TYR A 120 5.88 -7.20 8.65
CA TYR A 120 6.62 -6.66 7.52
C TYR A 120 7.88 -7.49 7.31
N ASN A 121 7.99 -8.16 6.17
CA ASN A 121 9.13 -8.97 5.80
C ASN A 121 10.01 -8.23 4.80
N PHE A 122 11.23 -7.95 5.19
CA PHE A 122 12.23 -7.22 4.41
C PHE A 122 13.23 -8.17 3.78
N LYS A 123 13.51 -7.97 2.49
CA LYS A 123 14.59 -8.66 1.78
C LYS A 123 15.36 -7.67 0.92
N PHE A 124 16.66 -7.54 1.21
CA PHE A 124 17.59 -6.77 0.37
C PHE A 124 18.20 -7.70 -0.69
N THR A 125 18.18 -7.23 -1.93
CA THR A 125 18.87 -7.87 -3.05
C THR A 125 19.72 -6.81 -3.73
N GLY A 126 20.98 -7.14 -4.00
CA GLY A 126 21.90 -6.27 -4.72
C GLY A 126 22.81 -7.09 -5.63
N ASP A 127 23.31 -6.43 -6.67
CA ASP A 127 24.29 -6.97 -7.59
C ASP A 127 25.59 -6.17 -7.40
N TYR A 128 26.65 -6.81 -6.99
CA TYR A 128 27.98 -6.18 -6.87
C TYR A 128 28.98 -6.98 -7.69
N ASN A 129 29.47 -6.38 -8.78
CA ASN A 129 30.46 -7.00 -9.70
C ASN A 129 30.06 -8.40 -10.22
N ASN A 130 28.81 -8.57 -10.69
CA ASN A 130 28.24 -9.84 -11.16
C ASN A 130 28.08 -10.92 -10.08
N PHE A 131 28.17 -10.55 -8.79
CA PHE A 131 27.79 -11.42 -7.68
C PHE A 131 26.44 -11.00 -7.12
N ASP A 132 25.44 -11.86 -7.23
CA ASP A 132 24.14 -11.67 -6.61
C ASP A 132 24.26 -11.75 -5.09
N PHE A 133 24.00 -10.63 -4.42
CA PHE A 133 23.97 -10.54 -2.97
C PHE A 133 22.53 -10.51 -2.49
N SER A 134 22.17 -11.43 -1.61
CA SER A 134 20.86 -11.47 -0.95
C SER A 134 21.07 -11.59 0.56
N THR A 135 20.54 -10.62 1.33
CA THR A 135 20.48 -10.78 2.79
C THR A 135 19.33 -11.69 3.18
N GLY A 136 19.47 -12.40 4.30
CA GLY A 136 18.36 -13.14 4.90
C GLY A 136 17.13 -12.23 5.11
N SER A 137 15.93 -12.79 4.93
CA SER A 137 14.70 -12.04 5.18
C SER A 137 14.53 -11.78 6.67
N GLN A 138 14.10 -10.56 7.01
CA GLN A 138 13.80 -10.16 8.38
C GLN A 138 12.34 -9.75 8.50
N THR A 139 11.63 -10.34 9.46
CA THR A 139 10.25 -10.00 9.74
C THR A 139 10.18 -9.09 10.97
N LYS A 140 9.47 -7.99 10.84
CA LYS A 140 9.27 -6.97 11.85
C LYS A 140 7.78 -6.69 12.05
N PHE A 141 7.42 -6.22 13.23
CA PHE A 141 6.09 -5.73 13.53
C PHE A 141 6.00 -4.22 13.29
N GLY A 142 4.82 -3.73 12.90
CA GLY A 142 4.59 -2.31 12.72
C GLY A 142 3.13 -1.92 12.84
N LEU A 143 2.92 -0.62 12.88
CA LEU A 143 1.61 0.02 12.88
C LEU A 143 1.41 0.76 11.56
N ASN A 144 0.16 0.94 11.18
CA ASN A 144 -0.20 1.77 10.05
C ASN A 144 -1.43 2.61 10.35
N GLY A 145 -1.55 3.73 9.64
CA GLY A 145 -2.73 4.58 9.70
C GLY A 145 -2.82 5.46 8.47
N GLY A 146 -4.04 5.72 8.02
CA GLY A 146 -4.24 6.47 6.80
C GLY A 146 -5.68 6.87 6.53
N ALA A 147 -5.90 7.34 5.32
CA ALA A 147 -7.21 7.77 4.85
C ALA A 147 -7.39 7.44 3.37
N GLY A 148 -8.64 7.30 2.97
CA GLY A 148 -8.98 7.07 1.57
C GLY A 148 -10.36 7.56 1.18
N LEU A 149 -10.57 7.58 -0.13
CA LEU A 149 -11.85 7.85 -0.77
C LEU A 149 -12.25 6.63 -1.59
N LYS A 150 -13.46 6.17 -1.39
CA LYS A 150 -14.06 5.04 -2.12
C LYS A 150 -15.31 5.51 -2.83
N PHE A 151 -15.46 5.12 -4.09
CA PHE A 151 -16.61 5.45 -4.93
C PHE A 151 -17.44 4.19 -5.16
N LYS A 152 -18.75 4.27 -4.90
CA LYS A 152 -19.67 3.14 -5.13
C LYS A 152 -20.21 3.18 -6.53
N LEU A 153 -19.87 2.19 -7.34
CA LEU A 153 -20.34 2.02 -8.72
C LEU A 153 -21.00 0.64 -8.88
N GLY A 154 -22.17 0.47 -8.27
CA GLY A 154 -22.85 -0.83 -8.23
C GLY A 154 -22.08 -1.87 -7.42
N ALA A 155 -21.72 -2.99 -8.05
CA ALA A 155 -20.94 -4.05 -7.43
C ALA A 155 -19.46 -3.69 -7.26
N LEU A 156 -18.97 -2.70 -8.00
CA LEU A 156 -17.59 -2.26 -7.99
C LEU A 156 -17.43 -1.02 -7.12
N ALA A 157 -16.31 -0.94 -6.39
CA ALA A 157 -15.97 0.27 -5.66
C ALA A 157 -14.48 0.62 -5.81
N PRO A 158 -14.13 1.47 -6.80
CA PRO A 158 -12.79 2.02 -6.90
C PRO A 158 -12.47 2.91 -5.70
N PHE A 159 -11.21 2.90 -5.30
CA PHE A 159 -10.73 3.71 -4.18
C PHE A 159 -9.33 4.26 -4.44
N VAL A 160 -9.01 5.33 -3.74
CA VAL A 160 -7.66 5.86 -3.57
C VAL A 160 -7.37 5.96 -2.09
N GLU A 161 -6.17 5.56 -1.68
CA GLU A 161 -5.78 5.47 -0.28
C GLU A 161 -4.33 5.88 -0.10
N ALA A 162 -4.05 6.62 0.97
CA ALA A 162 -2.71 6.92 1.45
C ALA A 162 -2.58 6.44 2.89
N ARG A 163 -1.54 5.63 3.17
CA ARG A 163 -1.25 5.12 4.52
C ARG A 163 0.16 5.47 4.93
N TYR A 164 0.34 5.79 6.19
CA TYR A 164 1.64 5.88 6.82
C TYR A 164 1.93 4.57 7.56
N HIS A 165 3.04 3.93 7.22
CA HIS A 165 3.51 2.71 7.87
C HIS A 165 4.73 3.04 8.73
N TYR A 166 4.67 2.63 9.99
CA TYR A 166 5.75 2.75 10.96
C TYR A 166 6.13 1.35 11.44
N VAL A 167 7.30 0.88 11.02
CA VAL A 167 7.80 -0.44 11.38
C VAL A 167 8.84 -0.31 12.47
N PHE A 168 8.64 -1.06 13.57
CA PHE A 168 9.53 -1.01 14.72
C PHE A 168 10.87 -1.66 14.39
N SER A 169 11.96 -0.97 14.69
CA SER A 169 13.28 -1.55 14.65
C SER A 169 13.44 -2.47 15.87
N GLY A 170 13.42 -3.77 15.66
CA GLY A 170 13.91 -4.71 16.70
C GLY A 170 15.42 -4.84 16.58
N SER A 171 16.06 -5.36 17.63
CA SER A 171 17.50 -5.54 17.80
C SER A 171 18.26 -6.36 16.73
N GLY A 172 17.70 -6.56 15.55
CA GLY A 172 18.29 -7.29 14.42
C GLY A 172 18.93 -6.43 13.33
N PHE A 173 18.74 -5.10 13.34
CA PHE A 173 19.53 -4.16 12.56
C PHE A 173 20.63 -3.59 13.47
N HIS A 174 21.62 -4.42 13.81
CA HIS A 174 22.79 -3.93 14.53
C HIS A 174 23.59 -3.01 13.61
N ASN A 175 23.53 -1.76 13.96
CA ASN A 175 24.58 -0.76 13.88
C ASN A 175 25.70 -0.94 12.83
N VAL A 176 25.50 -0.23 11.74
CA VAL A 176 26.66 0.43 11.13
C VAL A 176 26.60 1.93 11.54
N ASN A 177 26.67 2.26 12.80
CA ASN A 177 26.77 3.60 13.42
C ASN A 177 25.75 3.92 14.55
N GLY A 178 25.19 2.91 15.25
CA GLY A 178 24.42 3.20 16.47
C GLY A 178 23.03 3.84 16.28
N ILE A 179 22.48 3.86 15.08
CA ILE A 179 21.18 4.45 14.78
C ILE A 179 20.17 3.33 14.67
N ASP A 180 19.17 3.31 15.55
CA ASP A 180 17.95 2.50 15.39
C ASP A 180 17.20 2.97 14.16
N GLU A 181 17.43 2.37 13.00
CA GLU A 181 16.78 2.75 11.75
C GLU A 181 15.32 2.31 11.77
N LYS A 182 14.43 3.27 12.01
CA LYS A 182 12.99 3.11 11.92
C LYS A 182 12.58 3.10 10.45
N PHE A 183 11.86 2.06 10.05
CA PHE A 183 11.32 1.99 8.70
C PHE A 183 9.99 2.76 8.63
N GLN A 184 9.97 3.79 7.79
CA GLN A 184 8.80 4.65 7.61
C GLN A 184 8.53 4.85 6.12
N MET A 185 7.28 4.66 5.69
CA MET A 185 6.88 4.83 4.30
C MET A 185 5.43 5.26 4.18
N ILE A 186 5.10 5.90 3.07
CA ILE A 186 3.75 6.26 2.67
C ILE A 186 3.44 5.64 1.32
N PRO A 187 2.83 4.45 1.24
CA PRO A 187 2.19 4.00 0.02
C PRO A 187 0.95 4.84 -0.29
N ILE A 188 0.85 5.27 -1.54
CA ILE A 188 -0.35 5.84 -2.13
C ILE A 188 -0.81 4.85 -3.19
N SER A 189 -1.99 4.29 -2.99
CA SER A 189 -2.52 3.20 -3.80
C SER A 189 -3.88 3.56 -4.38
N VAL A 190 -4.13 3.12 -5.58
CA VAL A 190 -5.46 3.06 -6.19
C VAL A 190 -5.87 1.61 -6.28
N GLY A 191 -7.14 1.33 -6.11
CA GLY A 191 -7.62 -0.05 -6.11
C GLY A 191 -9.09 -0.16 -6.47
N LEU A 192 -9.54 -1.40 -6.51
CA LEU A 192 -10.91 -1.77 -6.81
C LEU A 192 -11.35 -2.86 -5.83
N THR A 193 -12.51 -2.69 -5.21
CA THR A 193 -13.20 -3.74 -4.44
C THR A 193 -14.45 -4.22 -5.18
N PHE A 194 -14.78 -5.50 -5.01
CA PHE A 194 -15.91 -6.20 -5.64
C PHE A 194 -16.49 -7.29 -4.72
#